data_474a241ae00e272fab8cd549a17d825a
#
_entry.id   474a241ae00e272fab8cd549a17d825a
#
_cell.length_a   1.000
_cell.length_b   1.000
_cell.length_c   1.000
_cell.angle_alpha   90.00
_cell.angle_beta   90.00
_cell.angle_gamma   90.00
#
_symmetry.space_group_name_H-M   'P 1'
#
loop_
_entity.id
_entity.type
_entity.pdbx_description
1 polymer ?
#
loop_
_entity_poly.entity_id
_entity_poly.type
_entity_poly.pdbx_seq_one_letter_code
_entity_poly.pdbx_strand_id
1 'polypeptide(L)'
;METGELYAKISQMRTTATTIGRSARGITDSIEAIDREVHALSADRFMSVGAETFRVEYHRATPKLRDAFEQLIAFQDKLNTSADDIEAASRAGGNII
;
A
#
# COMPACT_ATOMS: atom_id res chain seq x y z
N MET A 1 -27.98 -5.36 13.85
CA MET A 1 -27.02 -4.25 13.98
C MET A 1 -27.71 -2.95 13.65
N GLU A 2 -27.56 -1.97 14.49
CA GLU A 2 -28.15 -0.66 14.24
C GLU A 2 -27.51 0.01 13.03
N THR A 3 -28.30 0.79 12.31
CA THR A 3 -27.85 1.51 11.10
C THR A 3 -26.66 2.41 11.42
N GLY A 4 -26.66 3.10 12.58
CA GLY A 4 -25.56 3.95 12.98
C GLY A 4 -24.25 3.21 13.19
N GLU A 5 -24.30 2.02 13.80
CA GLU A 5 -23.13 1.16 13.96
C GLU A 5 -22.59 0.67 12.63
N LEU A 6 -23.49 0.33 11.70
CA LEU A 6 -23.11 -0.14 10.38
C LEU A 6 -22.41 0.97 9.60
N TYR A 7 -22.93 2.18 9.61
CA TYR A 7 -22.29 3.32 8.97
C TYR A 7 -20.93 3.62 9.60
N ALA A 8 -20.80 3.52 10.92
CA ALA A 8 -19.53 3.73 11.59
C ALA A 8 -18.50 2.70 11.15
N LYS A 9 -18.89 1.43 10.99
CA LYS A 9 -17.99 0.38 10.52
C LYS A 9 -17.59 0.58 9.07
N ILE A 10 -18.52 0.94 8.20
CA ILE A 10 -18.23 1.25 6.79
C ILE A 10 -17.25 2.42 6.70
N SER A 11 -17.48 3.48 7.46
CA SER A 11 -16.61 4.64 7.52
C SER A 11 -15.21 4.24 8.01
N GLN A 12 -15.12 3.40 9.02
CA GLN A 12 -13.85 2.90 9.54
C GLN A 12 -13.10 2.06 8.50
N MET A 13 -13.81 1.21 7.76
CA MET A 13 -13.22 0.43 6.67
C MET A 13 -12.62 1.33 5.60
N ARG A 14 -13.34 2.39 5.20
CA ARG A 14 -12.86 3.34 4.20
C ARG A 14 -11.65 4.13 4.70
N THR A 15 -11.67 4.53 5.97
CA THR A 15 -10.54 5.23 6.60
C THR A 15 -9.30 4.32 6.63
N THR A 16 -9.49 3.06 6.99
CA THR A 16 -8.41 2.07 7.00
C THR A 16 -7.85 1.86 5.59
N ALA A 17 -8.73 1.76 4.59
CA ALA A 17 -8.29 1.63 3.19
C ALA A 17 -7.45 2.83 2.75
N THR A 18 -7.86 4.04 3.14
CA THR A 18 -7.11 5.26 2.84
C THR A 18 -5.73 5.23 3.51
N THR A 19 -5.66 4.79 4.75
CA THR A 19 -4.40 4.65 5.49
C THR A 19 -3.48 3.65 4.82
N ILE A 20 -4.01 2.50 4.40
CA ILE A 20 -3.25 1.48 3.67
C ILE A 20 -2.68 2.07 2.37
N GLY A 21 -3.49 2.78 1.60
CA GLY A 21 -3.06 3.41 0.35
C GLY A 21 -1.97 4.46 0.56
N ARG A 22 -2.10 5.25 1.63
CA ARG A 22 -1.08 6.25 1.98
C ARG A 22 0.24 5.58 2.37
N SER A 23 0.18 4.52 3.17
CA SER A 23 1.37 3.76 3.58
C SER A 23 2.04 3.11 2.37
N ALA A 24 1.25 2.56 1.45
CA ALA A 24 1.76 1.95 0.23
C ALA A 24 2.50 2.99 -0.63
N ARG A 25 1.92 4.18 -0.79
CA ARG A 25 2.58 5.27 -1.53
C ARG A 25 3.87 5.71 -0.85
N GLY A 26 3.88 5.76 0.49
CA GLY A 26 5.09 6.07 1.24
C GLY A 26 6.21 5.07 0.98
N ILE A 27 5.87 3.78 0.89
CA ILE A 27 6.84 2.73 0.56
C ILE A 27 7.39 2.95 -0.86
N THR A 28 6.54 3.24 -1.84
CA THR A 28 6.96 3.51 -3.21
C THR A 28 7.88 4.72 -3.28
N ASP A 29 7.52 5.81 -2.61
CA ASP A 29 8.32 7.03 -2.57
C ASP A 29 9.69 6.75 -1.95
N SER A 30 9.73 5.94 -0.89
CA SER A 30 10.98 5.55 -0.24
C SER A 30 11.86 4.71 -1.17
N ILE A 31 11.26 3.77 -1.90
CA ILE A 31 11.99 2.94 -2.88
C ILE A 31 12.60 3.84 -3.96
N GLU A 32 11.83 4.77 -4.49
CA GLU A 32 12.31 5.69 -5.53
C GLU A 32 13.44 6.59 -5.02
N ALA A 33 13.32 7.08 -3.78
CA ALA A 33 14.37 7.89 -3.17
C ALA A 33 15.67 7.10 -3.01
N ILE A 34 15.57 5.87 -2.53
CA ILE A 34 16.73 4.98 -2.35
C ILE A 34 17.33 4.61 -3.71
N ASP A 35 16.49 4.33 -4.73
CA ASP A 35 16.95 4.06 -6.09
C ASP A 35 17.81 5.19 -6.63
N ARG A 36 17.40 6.44 -6.41
CA ARG A 36 18.19 7.60 -6.85
C ARG A 36 19.54 7.65 -6.15
N GLU A 37 19.57 7.37 -4.85
CA GLU A 37 20.82 7.36 -4.09
C GLU A 37 21.74 6.23 -4.50
N VAL A 38 21.19 5.03 -4.73
CA VAL A 38 21.97 3.89 -5.22
C VAL A 38 22.54 4.17 -6.61
N HIS A 39 21.75 4.83 -7.47
CA HIS A 39 22.21 5.25 -8.80
C HIS A 39 23.37 6.26 -8.69
N ALA A 40 23.27 7.21 -7.77
CA ALA A 40 24.31 8.19 -7.54
C ALA A 40 25.61 7.53 -7.07
N LEU A 41 25.52 6.52 -6.21
CA LEU A 41 26.67 5.73 -5.77
C LEU A 41 27.32 4.99 -6.95
N SER A 42 26.50 4.48 -7.87
CA SER A 42 26.99 3.77 -9.05
C SER A 42 27.66 4.69 -10.05
N ALA A 43 27.18 5.93 -10.15
CA ALA A 43 27.73 6.95 -11.04
C ALA A 43 29.03 7.54 -10.50
N ASP A 44 29.19 7.54 -9.19
CA ASP A 44 30.43 7.95 -8.55
C ASP A 44 31.47 6.84 -8.72
N ARG A 45 32.63 7.20 -9.20
CA ARG A 45 33.70 6.21 -9.49
C ARG A 45 34.30 5.57 -8.24
N PHE A 46 33.82 5.95 -7.08
CA PHE A 46 34.26 5.37 -5.82
C PHE A 46 33.49 4.08 -5.57
N MET A 47 33.90 3.02 -6.26
CA MET A 47 33.30 1.70 -6.12
C MET A 47 34.19 0.85 -5.23
N SER A 48 33.80 0.72 -3.96
CA SER A 48 34.38 -0.26 -3.07
C SER A 48 33.67 -1.60 -3.22
N VAL A 49 34.31 -2.69 -2.81
CA VAL A 49 33.69 -4.03 -2.80
C VAL A 49 32.41 -4.01 -1.96
N GLY A 50 32.43 -3.27 -0.83
CA GLY A 50 31.27 -3.15 0.03
C GLY A 50 30.10 -2.43 -0.64
N ALA A 51 30.36 -1.38 -1.42
CA ALA A 51 29.33 -0.67 -2.16
C ALA A 51 28.72 -1.54 -3.24
N GLU A 52 29.54 -2.33 -3.94
CA GLU A 52 29.06 -3.27 -4.95
C GLU A 52 28.17 -4.35 -4.32
N THR A 53 28.58 -4.92 -3.19
CA THR A 53 27.81 -5.93 -2.48
C THR A 53 26.45 -5.35 -2.04
N PHE A 54 26.44 -4.15 -1.49
CA PHE A 54 25.21 -3.46 -1.10
C PHE A 54 24.29 -3.27 -2.29
N ARG A 55 24.81 -2.82 -3.42
CA ARG A 55 24.02 -2.60 -4.62
C ARG A 55 23.34 -3.88 -5.10
N VAL A 56 24.08 -4.99 -5.11
CA VAL A 56 23.55 -6.31 -5.50
C VAL A 56 22.45 -6.74 -4.57
N GLU A 57 22.65 -6.60 -3.25
CA GLU A 57 21.65 -6.96 -2.26
C GLU A 57 20.41 -6.07 -2.38
N TYR A 58 20.59 -4.79 -2.62
CA TYR A 58 19.48 -3.86 -2.81
C TYR A 58 18.65 -4.23 -4.04
N HIS A 59 19.29 -4.52 -5.17
CA HIS A 59 18.58 -4.93 -6.38
C HIS A 59 17.84 -6.25 -6.21
N ARG A 60 18.33 -7.13 -5.35
CA ARG A 60 17.65 -8.38 -5.02
C ARG A 60 16.42 -8.13 -4.14
N ALA A 61 16.49 -7.18 -3.23
CA ALA A 61 15.41 -6.87 -2.30
C ALA A 61 14.29 -6.04 -2.93
N THR A 62 14.61 -5.18 -3.90
CA THR A 62 13.65 -4.24 -4.50
C THR A 62 12.40 -4.91 -5.06
N PRO A 63 12.47 -6.02 -5.84
CA PRO A 63 11.26 -6.68 -6.32
C PRO A 63 10.34 -7.14 -5.20
N LYS A 64 10.89 -7.59 -4.08
CA LYS A 64 10.10 -8.02 -2.91
C LYS A 64 9.37 -6.85 -2.27
N LEU A 65 10.01 -5.68 -2.22
CA LEU A 65 9.38 -4.46 -1.71
C LEU A 65 8.25 -3.99 -2.63
N ARG A 66 8.44 -4.09 -3.94
CA ARG A 66 7.39 -3.75 -4.92
C ARG A 66 6.22 -4.71 -4.83
N ASP A 67 6.47 -6.00 -4.61
CA ASP A 67 5.41 -6.98 -4.38
C ASP A 67 4.60 -6.63 -3.14
N ALA A 68 5.26 -6.23 -2.06
CA ALA A 68 4.58 -5.80 -0.83
C ALA A 68 3.69 -4.58 -1.09
N PHE A 69 4.17 -3.61 -1.87
CA PHE A 69 3.39 -2.45 -2.28
C PHE A 69 2.14 -2.88 -3.05
N GLU A 70 2.28 -3.76 -4.04
CA GLU A 70 1.15 -4.25 -4.84
C GLU A 70 0.13 -4.98 -3.99
N GLN A 71 0.58 -5.78 -3.02
CA GLN A 71 -0.32 -6.45 -2.09
C GLN A 71 -1.10 -5.47 -1.22
N LEU A 72 -0.45 -4.40 -0.77
CA LEU A 72 -1.13 -3.36 0.02
C LEU A 72 -2.20 -2.65 -0.81
N ILE A 73 -1.91 -2.35 -2.07
CA ILE A 73 -2.90 -1.74 -2.97
C ILE A 73 -4.08 -2.70 -3.19
N ALA A 74 -3.80 -3.98 -3.36
CA ALA A 74 -4.86 -4.99 -3.50
C ALA A 74 -5.72 -5.07 -2.23
N PHE A 75 -5.13 -4.97 -1.06
CA PHE A 75 -5.88 -4.92 0.20
C PHE A 75 -6.74 -3.66 0.30
N GLN A 76 -6.21 -2.52 -0.11
CA GLN A 76 -6.97 -1.26 -0.15
C GLN A 76 -8.22 -1.41 -1.02
N ASP A 77 -8.04 -1.91 -2.24
CA ASP A 77 -9.14 -2.08 -3.18
C ASP A 77 -10.18 -3.07 -2.64
N LYS A 78 -9.72 -4.17 -2.07
CA LYS A 78 -10.60 -5.19 -1.51
C LYS A 78 -11.41 -4.64 -0.33
N LEU A 79 -10.79 -3.85 0.51
CA LEU A 79 -11.45 -3.25 1.67
C LEU A 79 -12.50 -2.23 1.23
N ASN A 80 -12.19 -1.41 0.23
CA ASN A 80 -13.14 -0.46 -0.34
C ASN A 80 -14.32 -1.18 -1.02
N THR A 81 -14.04 -2.25 -1.77
CA THR A 81 -15.08 -3.06 -2.42
C THR A 81 -15.99 -3.70 -1.36
N SER A 82 -15.40 -4.23 -0.28
CA SER A 82 -16.18 -4.81 0.82
C SER A 82 -17.07 -3.77 1.48
N ALA A 83 -16.56 -2.55 1.67
CA ALA A 83 -17.34 -1.45 2.24
C ALA A 83 -18.50 -1.09 1.31
N ASP A 84 -18.25 -1.03 0.00
CA ASP A 84 -19.30 -0.76 -1.00
C ASP A 84 -20.38 -1.83 -0.97
N ASP A 85 -19.99 -3.09 -0.90
CA ASP A 85 -20.92 -4.23 -0.88
C ASP A 85 -21.78 -4.21 0.37
N ILE A 86 -21.19 -3.92 1.54
CA ILE A 86 -21.92 -3.82 2.79
C ILE A 86 -22.91 -2.65 2.75
N GLU A 87 -22.48 -1.52 2.21
CA GLU A 87 -23.32 -0.33 2.08
C GLU A 87 -24.52 -0.61 1.15
N ALA A 88 -24.28 -1.25 0.02
CA ALA A 88 -25.32 -1.63 -0.92
C ALA A 88 -26.32 -2.61 -0.29
N ALA A 89 -25.82 -3.61 0.40
CA ALA A 89 -26.66 -4.58 1.10
C ALA A 89 -27.51 -3.92 2.20
N SER A 90 -26.92 -2.98 2.92
CA SER A 90 -27.62 -2.23 3.98
C SER A 90 -28.75 -1.37 3.38
N ARG A 91 -28.51 -0.72 2.26
CA ARG A 91 -29.55 0.07 1.57
C ARG A 91 -30.69 -0.81 1.06
N ALA A 92 -30.35 -1.95 0.47
CA ALA A 92 -31.33 -2.93 -0.02
C ALA A 92 -32.18 -3.47 1.14
N GLY A 93 -31.54 -3.82 2.26
CA GLY A 93 -32.24 -4.29 3.45
C GLY A 93 -33.14 -3.23 4.06
N GLY A 94 -32.68 -1.97 4.10
CA GLY A 94 -33.47 -0.85 4.60
C GLY A 94 -34.69 -0.53 3.74
N ASN A 95 -34.62 -0.83 2.46
CA ASN A 95 -35.73 -0.58 1.52
C ASN A 95 -36.81 -1.65 1.57
N ILE A 96 -36.54 -2.79 2.17
CA ILE A 96 -37.50 -3.90 2.27
C ILE A 96 -38.44 -3.68 3.44
N ILE A 97 -38.06 -2.87 4.39
CA ILE A 97 -38.84 -2.57 5.55
C ILE A 97 -39.79 -1.40 5.26
#